data_a0fc0a2077057d5de5d3559dfaccfaac
#
_entry.id   a0fc0a2077057d5de5d3559dfaccfaac
#
_cell.length_a   1.000
_cell.length_b   1.000
_cell.length_c   1.000
_cell.angle_alpha   90.00
_cell.angle_beta   90.00
_cell.angle_gamma   90.00
#
_symmetry.space_group_name_H-M   'P 1'
#
loop_
_entity.id
_entity.type
_entity.pdbx_description
1 polymer ?
#
loop_
_entity_poly.entity_id
_entity_poly.type
_entity_poly.pdbx_seq_one_letter_code
_entity_poly.pdbx_strand_id
1 'polypeptide(L)'
;MDRRSFLAFSTGSLALNAFDAPLVRDLAGQKGLKLSTTWWLVSKLPVPDALALLTRLGYDGYEMFDWRDPKVMDIFVSLKDKYTLSCECLVANKGVTAPGCGLVNPREHEEFLKQTQLAIDAARAVGAKQLVTLTGNEMGGVPRSEQMANAVAAMRAAAPMLEKNGMTAIVEVLNTYVNHAGYFLYYVRDGAELIDRVGSPNVKLLFDIYHVQIMEGNLIESIRSNIDRIGHFHVGDVPGRHQPGTGEINYRNVFKAIYDQGDRFRGSVALEYSPTVPLEQDLAAMRDLANFG
;
A
#
# COMPACT_ATOMS: atom_id res chain seq x y z
N MET A 1 -54.86 6.99 -38.18
CA MET A 1 -54.29 5.92 -39.00
C MET A 1 -53.06 5.36 -38.25
N ASP A 2 -53.22 4.16 -37.93
CA ASP A 2 -52.42 3.28 -37.09
C ASP A 2 -51.06 2.95 -37.71
N ARG A 3 -50.01 2.86 -36.91
CA ARG A 3 -48.87 2.01 -37.18
C ARG A 3 -48.03 1.76 -35.92
N ARG A 4 -48.36 0.68 -35.26
CA ARG A 4 -47.44 -0.05 -34.35
C ARG A 4 -46.38 -0.74 -35.19
N SER A 5 -45.10 -0.55 -34.83
CA SER A 5 -44.02 -1.41 -35.25
C SER A 5 -43.31 -1.94 -34.03
N PHE A 6 -43.46 -3.24 -33.81
CA PHE A 6 -42.76 -4.06 -32.83
C PHE A 6 -41.26 -4.15 -33.21
N LEU A 7 -40.39 -3.76 -32.33
CA LEU A 7 -39.00 -4.14 -32.39
C LEU A 7 -38.78 -5.34 -31.46
N ALA A 8 -38.50 -6.48 -32.08
CA ALA A 8 -38.09 -7.71 -31.41
C ALA A 8 -36.69 -7.53 -30.84
N PHE A 9 -36.54 -7.65 -29.52
CA PHE A 9 -35.27 -7.82 -28.89
C PHE A 9 -34.81 -9.28 -29.10
N SER A 10 -33.76 -9.45 -29.88
CA SER A 10 -33.02 -10.72 -29.93
C SER A 10 -32.20 -10.83 -28.67
N THR A 11 -32.54 -11.81 -27.84
CA THR A 11 -31.70 -12.29 -26.72
C THR A 11 -30.47 -12.98 -27.29
N GLY A 12 -29.42 -12.22 -27.51
CA GLY A 12 -28.11 -12.77 -27.74
C GLY A 12 -27.53 -13.30 -26.42
N SER A 13 -27.55 -14.61 -26.24
CA SER A 13 -26.75 -15.30 -25.23
C SER A 13 -25.28 -14.97 -25.48
N LEU A 14 -24.70 -14.06 -24.72
CA LEU A 14 -23.25 -13.93 -24.62
C LEU A 14 -22.72 -15.15 -23.88
N ALA A 15 -22.08 -16.02 -24.63
CA ALA A 15 -21.38 -17.18 -24.12
C ALA A 15 -20.29 -16.74 -23.14
N LEU A 16 -20.51 -17.01 -21.87
CA LEU A 16 -19.48 -17.03 -20.81
C LEU A 16 -18.66 -18.33 -21.01
N ASN A 17 -17.69 -18.29 -21.93
CA ASN A 17 -16.70 -19.36 -22.04
C ASN A 17 -15.40 -18.76 -22.54
N ALA A 18 -14.44 -18.58 -21.62
CA ALA A 18 -12.98 -18.66 -21.82
C ALA A 18 -12.17 -17.98 -20.69
N PHE A 19 -12.41 -18.34 -19.41
CA PHE A 19 -11.52 -17.91 -18.33
C PHE A 19 -11.24 -19.04 -17.34
N ASP A 20 -10.93 -20.24 -17.84
CA ASP A 20 -10.58 -21.40 -16.98
C ASP A 20 -9.07 -21.72 -16.92
N ALA A 21 -8.22 -20.94 -17.56
CA ALA A 21 -6.79 -21.05 -17.34
C ALA A 21 -6.31 -19.84 -16.51
N PRO A 22 -5.46 -20.04 -15.48
CA PRO A 22 -4.83 -18.90 -14.82
C PRO A 22 -4.08 -18.09 -15.87
N LEU A 23 -4.29 -16.77 -15.90
CA LEU A 23 -3.47 -15.85 -16.70
C LEU A 23 -2.06 -15.87 -16.11
N VAL A 24 -1.28 -16.89 -16.47
CA VAL A 24 0.12 -17.05 -16.06
C VAL A 24 0.94 -16.19 -17.01
N ARG A 25 1.54 -15.13 -16.49
CA ARG A 25 2.59 -14.42 -17.19
C ARG A 25 3.92 -15.09 -16.89
N ASP A 26 4.72 -15.35 -17.94
CA ASP A 26 6.13 -15.72 -17.78
C ASP A 26 6.89 -14.48 -17.24
N LEU A 27 7.14 -14.45 -15.94
CA LEU A 27 7.91 -13.40 -15.26
C LEU A 27 9.41 -13.67 -15.33
N ALA A 28 9.84 -14.78 -15.95
CA ALA A 28 11.23 -15.12 -16.12
C ALA A 28 11.91 -14.10 -17.05
N GLY A 29 12.59 -13.12 -16.47
CA GLY A 29 13.38 -12.11 -17.18
C GLY A 29 12.97 -10.65 -16.96
N GLN A 30 11.95 -10.34 -16.19
CA GLN A 30 11.66 -8.94 -15.84
C GLN A 30 12.69 -8.39 -14.85
N LYS A 31 13.53 -7.51 -15.34
CA LYS A 31 14.49 -6.73 -14.53
C LYS A 31 13.87 -5.41 -14.15
N GLY A 32 13.04 -5.39 -13.12
CA GLY A 32 12.36 -4.18 -12.66
C GLY A 32 11.97 -4.26 -11.19
N LEU A 33 11.37 -3.18 -10.71
CA LEU A 33 10.79 -3.14 -9.39
C LEU A 33 9.53 -4.02 -9.32
N LYS A 34 9.31 -4.64 -8.16
CA LYS A 34 8.04 -5.27 -7.82
C LYS A 34 6.99 -4.18 -7.65
N LEU A 35 6.01 -4.12 -8.56
CA LEU A 35 4.97 -3.09 -8.57
C LEU A 35 3.64 -3.62 -8.06
N SER A 36 3.02 -2.83 -7.20
CA SER A 36 1.62 -2.99 -6.77
C SER A 36 0.85 -1.67 -6.92
N THR A 37 -0.41 -1.69 -6.57
CA THR A 37 -1.23 -0.48 -6.52
C THR A 37 -2.20 -0.55 -5.34
N THR A 38 -2.48 0.58 -4.72
CA THR A 38 -3.60 0.68 -3.78
C THR A 38 -4.91 0.39 -4.49
N TRP A 39 -5.82 -0.32 -3.81
CA TRP A 39 -7.08 -0.74 -4.44
C TRP A 39 -7.93 0.44 -4.92
N TRP A 40 -7.90 1.56 -4.21
CA TRP A 40 -8.72 2.71 -4.59
C TRP A 40 -8.37 3.30 -5.97
N LEU A 41 -7.13 3.14 -6.45
CA LEU A 41 -6.71 3.58 -7.78
C LEU A 41 -7.47 2.84 -8.90
N VAL A 42 -7.75 1.55 -8.70
CA VAL A 42 -8.44 0.68 -9.67
C VAL A 42 -9.91 0.40 -9.32
N SER A 43 -10.40 0.90 -8.19
CA SER A 43 -11.71 0.56 -7.60
C SER A 43 -12.94 0.95 -8.43
N LYS A 44 -12.76 1.76 -9.47
CA LYS A 44 -13.85 2.07 -10.42
C LYS A 44 -14.19 0.91 -11.35
N LEU A 45 -13.30 -0.08 -11.47
CA LEU A 45 -13.54 -1.30 -12.23
C LEU A 45 -14.16 -2.38 -11.33
N PRO A 46 -14.97 -3.30 -11.87
CA PRO A 46 -15.33 -4.54 -11.19
C PRO A 46 -14.05 -5.28 -10.75
N VAL A 47 -14.07 -5.93 -9.57
CA VAL A 47 -12.87 -6.58 -9.01
C VAL A 47 -12.18 -7.54 -9.99
N PRO A 48 -12.92 -8.46 -10.69
CA PRO A 48 -12.26 -9.35 -11.65
C PRO A 48 -11.58 -8.61 -12.80
N ASP A 49 -12.18 -7.52 -13.29
CA ASP A 49 -11.65 -6.74 -14.42
C ASP A 49 -10.38 -5.97 -14.01
N ALA A 50 -10.38 -5.40 -12.80
CA ALA A 50 -9.20 -4.75 -12.23
C ALA A 50 -8.04 -5.73 -12.06
N LEU A 51 -8.29 -6.92 -11.49
CA LEU A 51 -7.25 -7.95 -11.33
C LEU A 51 -6.73 -8.46 -12.67
N ALA A 52 -7.61 -8.66 -13.66
CA ALA A 52 -7.22 -9.04 -15.03
C ALA A 52 -6.35 -7.97 -15.69
N LEU A 53 -6.71 -6.68 -15.53
CA LEU A 53 -5.94 -5.55 -16.06
C LEU A 53 -4.53 -5.51 -15.44
N LEU A 54 -4.44 -5.57 -14.12
CA LEU A 54 -3.14 -5.56 -13.41
C LEU A 54 -2.27 -6.75 -13.82
N THR A 55 -2.84 -7.95 -13.91
CA THR A 55 -2.13 -9.15 -14.36
C THR A 55 -1.61 -8.98 -15.79
N ARG A 56 -2.44 -8.49 -16.71
CA ARG A 56 -2.06 -8.27 -18.12
C ARG A 56 -0.94 -7.24 -18.27
N LEU A 57 -0.95 -6.21 -17.44
CA LEU A 57 0.10 -5.17 -17.44
C LEU A 57 1.34 -5.58 -16.63
N GLY A 58 1.34 -6.75 -16.00
CA GLY A 58 2.50 -7.31 -15.29
C GLY A 58 2.78 -6.66 -13.95
N TYR A 59 1.75 -6.26 -13.27
CA TYR A 59 1.84 -5.91 -11.86
C TYR A 59 2.02 -7.17 -11.01
N ASP A 60 2.62 -6.99 -9.85
CA ASP A 60 2.91 -8.08 -8.92
C ASP A 60 1.86 -8.18 -7.83
N GLY A 61 1.12 -7.09 -7.55
CA GLY A 61 0.15 -7.11 -6.47
C GLY A 61 -0.77 -5.89 -6.39
N TYR A 62 -1.56 -5.92 -5.33
CA TYR A 62 -2.49 -4.86 -4.93
C TYR A 62 -2.54 -4.74 -3.41
N GLU A 63 -3.11 -3.64 -2.90
CA GLU A 63 -3.27 -3.35 -1.48
C GLU A 63 -4.73 -3.10 -1.13
N MET A 64 -5.18 -3.61 0.02
CA MET A 64 -6.56 -3.50 0.46
C MET A 64 -6.70 -2.60 1.69
N PHE A 65 -7.58 -1.59 1.60
CA PHE A 65 -7.92 -0.74 2.74
C PHE A 65 -9.27 -1.12 3.37
N ASP A 66 -10.22 -1.57 2.56
CA ASP A 66 -11.61 -1.86 2.99
C ASP A 66 -11.85 -3.31 3.45
N TRP A 67 -10.81 -3.98 3.95
CA TRP A 67 -10.89 -5.38 4.39
C TRP A 67 -11.88 -5.62 5.53
N ARG A 68 -12.36 -4.58 6.21
CA ARG A 68 -13.36 -4.68 7.28
C ARG A 68 -14.77 -4.91 6.76
N ASP A 69 -15.03 -4.72 5.48
CA ASP A 69 -16.29 -5.12 4.84
C ASP A 69 -16.22 -6.61 4.44
N PRO A 70 -17.05 -7.48 5.07
CA PRO A 70 -17.03 -8.91 4.77
C PRO A 70 -17.35 -9.20 3.30
N LYS A 71 -18.21 -8.41 2.65
CA LYS A 71 -18.56 -8.59 1.24
C LYS A 71 -17.35 -8.35 0.33
N VAL A 72 -16.54 -7.35 0.65
CA VAL A 72 -15.29 -7.08 -0.05
C VAL A 72 -14.32 -8.24 0.16
N MET A 73 -14.12 -8.67 1.41
CA MET A 73 -13.23 -9.79 1.73
C MET A 73 -13.63 -11.08 1.04
N ASP A 74 -14.92 -11.45 1.02
CA ASP A 74 -15.40 -12.67 0.37
C ASP A 74 -15.04 -12.70 -1.13
N ILE A 75 -15.13 -11.55 -1.82
CA ILE A 75 -14.74 -11.44 -3.22
C ILE A 75 -13.24 -11.72 -3.39
N PHE A 76 -12.38 -11.02 -2.63
CA PHE A 76 -10.93 -11.20 -2.74
C PHE A 76 -10.46 -12.59 -2.35
N VAL A 77 -11.01 -13.17 -1.30
CA VAL A 77 -10.74 -14.57 -0.89
C VAL A 77 -11.10 -15.55 -2.01
N SER A 78 -12.25 -15.34 -2.68
CA SER A 78 -12.70 -16.21 -3.77
C SER A 78 -11.83 -16.10 -5.05
N LEU A 79 -11.10 -14.99 -5.20
CA LEU A 79 -10.30 -14.68 -6.39
C LEU A 79 -8.79 -14.82 -6.21
N LYS A 80 -8.30 -14.95 -4.95
CA LYS A 80 -6.87 -14.87 -4.62
C LYS A 80 -5.97 -15.82 -5.43
N ASP A 81 -6.48 -17.00 -5.78
CA ASP A 81 -5.73 -18.03 -6.49
C ASP A 81 -5.99 -18.03 -8.01
N LYS A 82 -6.83 -17.12 -8.50
CA LYS A 82 -7.18 -17.01 -9.93
C LYS A 82 -6.22 -16.14 -10.73
N TYR A 83 -5.47 -15.30 -10.06
CA TYR A 83 -4.54 -14.36 -10.68
C TYR A 83 -3.15 -14.52 -10.07
N THR A 84 -2.12 -14.12 -10.81
CA THR A 84 -0.72 -14.15 -10.34
C THR A 84 -0.38 -12.97 -9.40
N LEU A 85 -1.40 -12.24 -8.95
CA LEU A 85 -1.25 -11.06 -8.09
C LEU A 85 -1.25 -11.44 -6.62
N SER A 86 -0.39 -10.81 -5.83
CA SER A 86 -0.39 -10.90 -4.37
C SER A 86 -1.20 -9.75 -3.76
N CYS A 87 -1.93 -10.01 -2.69
CA CYS A 87 -2.30 -8.93 -1.78
C CYS A 87 -1.06 -8.55 -0.97
N GLU A 88 -0.52 -7.34 -1.16
CA GLU A 88 0.75 -6.94 -0.55
C GLU A 88 0.56 -6.54 0.91
N CYS A 89 -0.43 -5.68 1.19
CA CYS A 89 -0.71 -5.24 2.55
C CYS A 89 -2.19 -4.91 2.81
N LEU A 90 -2.52 -4.86 4.09
CA LEU A 90 -3.77 -4.32 4.64
C LEU A 90 -3.44 -3.21 5.66
N VAL A 91 -4.39 -2.32 5.94
CA VAL A 91 -4.23 -1.32 7.01
C VAL A 91 -4.56 -1.96 8.37
N ALA A 92 -3.60 -2.00 9.31
CA ALA A 92 -3.75 -2.65 10.59
C ALA A 92 -4.74 -1.92 11.52
N ASN A 93 -4.59 -0.60 11.65
CA ASN A 93 -5.39 0.20 12.56
C ASN A 93 -6.28 1.20 11.79
N LYS A 94 -7.33 1.68 12.43
CA LYS A 94 -8.22 2.68 11.86
C LYS A 94 -7.44 3.95 11.60
N GLY A 95 -7.68 4.55 10.44
CA GLY A 95 -6.89 5.64 9.90
C GLY A 95 -6.61 6.83 10.84
N VAL A 96 -5.79 7.75 10.41
CA VAL A 96 -5.25 8.90 11.15
C VAL A 96 -6.30 9.81 11.81
N THR A 97 -7.56 9.76 11.36
CA THR A 97 -8.66 10.59 11.87
C THR A 97 -9.56 9.86 12.87
N ALA A 98 -9.41 8.56 13.05
CA ALA A 98 -10.25 7.80 13.97
C ALA A 98 -9.57 7.72 15.34
N PRO A 99 -10.16 8.26 16.42
CA PRO A 99 -9.63 8.09 17.76
C PRO A 99 -9.67 6.61 18.18
N GLY A 100 -8.74 6.20 19.01
CA GLY A 100 -8.78 4.92 19.70
C GLY A 100 -7.88 3.81 19.17
N CYS A 101 -7.00 4.06 18.18
CA CYS A 101 -6.10 3.04 17.65
C CYS A 101 -4.69 3.54 17.35
N GLY A 102 -4.29 4.69 17.90
CA GLY A 102 -2.97 5.27 17.69
C GLY A 102 -1.90 4.63 18.56
N LEU A 103 -0.64 4.80 18.16
CA LEU A 103 0.52 4.31 18.90
C LEU A 103 0.99 5.28 19.97
N VAL A 104 0.79 6.58 19.74
CA VAL A 104 1.33 7.65 20.61
C VAL A 104 0.56 7.80 21.94
N ASN A 105 -0.70 7.37 21.97
CA ASN A 105 -1.56 7.44 23.13
C ASN A 105 -1.65 6.08 23.84
N PRO A 106 -1.07 5.90 25.05
CA PRO A 106 -1.08 4.61 25.73
C PRO A 106 -2.48 4.10 26.08
N ARG A 107 -3.49 4.99 26.15
CA ARG A 107 -4.90 4.59 26.39
C ARG A 107 -5.51 3.87 25.16
N GLU A 108 -4.87 3.96 24.01
CA GLU A 108 -5.32 3.35 22.75
C GLU A 108 -4.60 2.03 22.44
N HIS A 109 -3.58 1.65 23.18
CA HIS A 109 -2.76 0.48 22.90
C HIS A 109 -3.53 -0.83 22.92
N GLU A 110 -4.49 -1.00 23.83
CA GLU A 110 -5.32 -2.21 23.88
C GLU A 110 -6.15 -2.36 22.59
N GLU A 111 -6.80 -1.29 22.14
CA GLU A 111 -7.58 -1.32 20.90
C GLU A 111 -6.67 -1.47 19.67
N PHE A 112 -5.49 -0.84 19.68
CA PHE A 112 -4.48 -1.05 18.62
C PHE A 112 -4.09 -2.52 18.49
N LEU A 113 -3.78 -3.21 19.59
CA LEU A 113 -3.42 -4.63 19.57
C LEU A 113 -4.57 -5.51 19.07
N LYS A 114 -5.80 -5.22 19.48
CA LYS A 114 -6.99 -5.89 19.00
C LYS A 114 -7.19 -5.69 17.50
N GLN A 115 -7.07 -4.46 17.00
CA GLN A 115 -7.18 -4.18 15.56
C GLN A 115 -6.05 -4.85 14.76
N THR A 116 -4.84 -4.91 15.31
CA THR A 116 -3.71 -5.63 14.70
C THR A 116 -4.01 -7.13 14.57
N GLN A 117 -4.59 -7.75 15.61
CA GLN A 117 -4.97 -9.18 15.53
C GLN A 117 -6.04 -9.42 14.45
N LEU A 118 -7.07 -8.57 14.39
CA LEU A 118 -8.10 -8.67 13.35
C LEU A 118 -7.51 -8.50 11.94
N ALA A 119 -6.55 -7.57 11.78
CA ALA A 119 -5.85 -7.37 10.51
C ALA A 119 -4.97 -8.57 10.13
N ILE A 120 -4.30 -9.20 11.11
CA ILE A 120 -3.55 -10.45 10.90
C ILE A 120 -4.47 -11.56 10.37
N ASP A 121 -5.64 -11.73 10.97
CA ASP A 121 -6.59 -12.76 10.55
C ASP A 121 -7.12 -12.51 9.13
N ALA A 122 -7.45 -11.26 8.82
CA ALA A 122 -7.85 -10.85 7.47
C ALA A 122 -6.71 -11.02 6.45
N ALA A 123 -5.49 -10.60 6.79
CA ALA A 123 -4.31 -10.75 5.95
C ALA A 123 -4.03 -12.21 5.58
N ARG A 124 -4.17 -13.13 6.54
CA ARG A 124 -4.04 -14.57 6.30
C ARG A 124 -5.07 -15.10 5.30
N ALA A 125 -6.30 -14.59 5.34
CA ALA A 125 -7.37 -15.03 4.44
C ALA A 125 -7.06 -14.70 2.98
N VAL A 126 -6.44 -13.53 2.71
CA VAL A 126 -6.06 -13.08 1.35
C VAL A 126 -4.59 -13.34 1.01
N GLY A 127 -3.80 -13.88 1.92
CA GLY A 127 -2.38 -14.20 1.70
C GLY A 127 -1.42 -13.02 1.87
N ALA A 128 -1.88 -11.86 2.37
CA ALA A 128 -1.03 -10.70 2.62
C ALA A 128 0.00 -10.97 3.73
N LYS A 129 1.12 -10.24 3.68
CA LYS A 129 2.23 -10.40 4.63
C LYS A 129 2.59 -9.11 5.35
N GLN A 130 2.07 -7.97 4.92
CA GLN A 130 2.37 -6.67 5.49
C GLN A 130 1.11 -5.98 6.00
N LEU A 131 1.28 -5.18 7.05
CA LEU A 131 0.21 -4.41 7.69
C LEU A 131 0.65 -2.95 7.80
N VAL A 132 0.02 -2.06 7.05
CA VAL A 132 0.22 -0.61 7.18
C VAL A 132 -0.22 -0.19 8.57
N THR A 133 0.66 0.46 9.30
CA THR A 133 0.45 0.85 10.69
C THR A 133 0.63 2.35 10.86
N LEU A 134 -0.36 3.01 11.45
CA LEU A 134 -0.40 4.47 11.63
C LEU A 134 -0.17 4.84 13.10
N THR A 135 0.68 5.85 13.33
CA THR A 135 1.00 6.28 14.69
C THR A 135 -0.13 7.05 15.39
N GLY A 136 -1.03 7.64 14.60
CA GLY A 136 -2.01 8.61 15.12
C GLY A 136 -1.44 10.01 15.20
N ASN A 137 -2.27 10.94 15.70
CA ASN A 137 -1.92 12.36 15.81
C ASN A 137 -1.18 12.66 17.10
N GLU A 138 -0.39 13.75 17.09
CA GLU A 138 0.28 14.27 18.27
C GLU A 138 -0.70 14.59 19.41
N MET A 139 -0.30 14.27 20.61
CA MET A 139 -1.05 14.59 21.83
C MET A 139 -0.64 15.95 22.36
N GLY A 140 -1.55 16.90 22.36
CA GLY A 140 -1.30 18.24 22.93
C GLY A 140 -0.85 18.17 24.40
N GLY A 141 0.21 18.92 24.73
CA GLY A 141 0.73 18.99 26.10
C GLY A 141 1.58 17.82 26.56
N VAL A 142 1.79 16.78 25.70
CA VAL A 142 2.68 15.65 25.98
C VAL A 142 4.00 15.84 25.23
N PRO A 143 5.16 15.73 25.89
CA PRO A 143 6.46 15.82 25.21
C PRO A 143 6.59 14.83 24.05
N ARG A 144 7.17 15.25 22.92
CA ARG A 144 7.35 14.37 21.73
C ARG A 144 8.19 13.11 22.04
N SER A 145 9.18 13.23 22.94
CA SER A 145 9.98 12.08 23.42
C SER A 145 9.15 11.04 24.15
N GLU A 146 8.16 11.46 24.92
CA GLU A 146 7.22 10.56 25.60
C GLU A 146 6.28 9.89 24.62
N GLN A 147 5.74 10.63 23.63
CA GLN A 147 4.92 10.08 22.56
C GLN A 147 5.70 9.05 21.73
N MET A 148 6.98 9.29 21.44
CA MET A 148 7.85 8.33 20.79
C MET A 148 8.04 7.08 21.65
N ALA A 149 8.25 7.23 22.95
CA ALA A 149 8.35 6.10 23.86
C ALA A 149 7.05 5.26 23.89
N ASN A 150 5.90 5.91 23.87
CA ASN A 150 4.61 5.24 23.80
C ASN A 150 4.46 4.45 22.47
N ALA A 151 4.81 5.07 21.33
CA ALA A 151 4.75 4.41 20.03
C ALA A 151 5.67 3.18 19.99
N VAL A 152 6.88 3.27 20.52
CA VAL A 152 7.81 2.14 20.65
C VAL A 152 7.21 1.04 21.55
N ALA A 153 6.59 1.40 22.67
CA ALA A 153 5.96 0.44 23.57
C ALA A 153 4.80 -0.31 22.91
N ALA A 154 3.93 0.39 22.18
CA ALA A 154 2.84 -0.21 21.42
C ALA A 154 3.36 -1.22 20.38
N MET A 155 4.37 -0.82 19.59
CA MET A 155 4.94 -1.69 18.56
C MET A 155 5.70 -2.88 19.15
N ARG A 156 6.40 -2.72 20.28
CA ARG A 156 7.01 -3.84 21.00
C ARG A 156 5.97 -4.84 21.53
N ALA A 157 4.82 -4.36 21.97
CA ALA A 157 3.71 -5.24 22.38
C ALA A 157 3.08 -5.99 21.19
N ALA A 158 3.05 -5.39 19.99
CA ALA A 158 2.56 -6.04 18.78
C ALA A 158 3.57 -7.01 18.14
N ALA A 159 4.87 -6.78 18.30
CA ALA A 159 5.92 -7.53 17.61
C ALA A 159 5.81 -9.07 17.79
N PRO A 160 5.57 -9.64 18.97
CA PRO A 160 5.45 -11.09 19.13
C PRO A 160 4.28 -11.70 18.33
N MET A 161 3.14 -11.00 18.18
CA MET A 161 2.03 -11.50 17.37
C MET A 161 2.33 -11.41 15.88
N LEU A 162 3.04 -10.38 15.44
CA LEU A 162 3.51 -10.24 14.06
C LEU A 162 4.48 -11.37 13.70
N GLU A 163 5.51 -11.57 14.51
CA GLU A 163 6.53 -12.60 14.34
C GLU A 163 5.93 -14.02 14.30
N LYS A 164 5.06 -14.34 15.26
CA LYS A 164 4.36 -15.64 15.33
C LYS A 164 3.55 -15.94 14.06
N ASN A 165 3.00 -14.90 13.41
CA ASN A 165 2.16 -15.05 12.21
C ASN A 165 2.92 -14.79 10.90
N GLY A 166 4.23 -14.50 10.94
CA GLY A 166 5.02 -14.16 9.77
C GLY A 166 4.52 -12.89 9.06
N MET A 167 3.99 -11.94 9.83
CA MET A 167 3.52 -10.63 9.36
C MET A 167 4.54 -9.55 9.66
N THR A 168 4.60 -8.53 8.83
CA THR A 168 5.45 -7.34 9.05
C THR A 168 4.57 -6.11 9.16
N ALA A 169 4.66 -5.38 10.26
CA ALA A 169 4.09 -4.04 10.34
C ALA A 169 4.98 -3.06 9.57
N ILE A 170 4.37 -2.27 8.69
CA ILE A 170 5.03 -1.19 7.97
C ILE A 170 4.48 0.13 8.47
N VAL A 171 5.27 0.84 9.29
CA VAL A 171 4.85 2.09 9.93
C VAL A 171 5.03 3.24 8.96
N GLU A 172 3.97 3.96 8.69
CA GLU A 172 3.94 4.97 7.64
C GLU A 172 4.36 6.36 8.13
N VAL A 173 5.21 7.02 7.33
CA VAL A 173 5.60 8.42 7.51
C VAL A 173 4.69 9.28 6.62
N LEU A 174 3.93 10.23 7.23
CA LEU A 174 2.94 11.05 6.52
C LEU A 174 3.27 12.54 6.61
N ASN A 175 2.95 13.32 5.57
CA ASN A 175 3.12 14.76 5.60
C ASN A 175 2.03 15.46 6.43
N THR A 176 2.42 16.54 7.11
CA THR A 176 1.53 17.36 7.92
C THR A 176 1.19 18.72 7.31
N TYR A 177 1.83 19.09 6.20
CA TYR A 177 1.64 20.39 5.55
C TYR A 177 0.44 20.42 4.61
N VAL A 178 0.12 19.30 3.96
CA VAL A 178 -0.93 19.24 2.94
C VAL A 178 -2.08 18.32 3.35
N ASN A 179 -1.79 17.11 3.86
CA ASN A 179 -2.82 16.08 4.03
C ASN A 179 -3.15 15.76 5.49
N HIS A 180 -2.17 15.45 6.34
CA HIS A 180 -2.37 14.83 7.65
C HIS A 180 -1.95 15.76 8.79
N ALA A 181 -2.55 16.97 8.85
CA ALA A 181 -2.23 17.94 9.89
C ALA A 181 -2.33 17.33 11.30
N GLY A 182 -1.25 17.47 12.07
CA GLY A 182 -1.15 16.94 13.42
C GLY A 182 -0.68 15.48 13.53
N TYR A 183 -0.42 14.78 12.41
CA TYR A 183 0.12 13.42 12.48
C TYR A 183 1.49 13.39 13.16
N PHE A 184 1.75 12.37 13.98
CA PHE A 184 2.95 12.32 14.81
C PHE A 184 4.24 11.97 14.02
N LEU A 185 4.21 10.97 13.14
CA LEU A 185 5.39 10.47 12.45
C LEU A 185 5.52 11.07 11.04
N TYR A 186 6.21 12.20 10.94
CA TYR A 186 6.31 12.93 9.68
C TYR A 186 7.75 13.11 9.13
N TYR A 187 8.77 12.62 9.84
CA TYR A 187 10.15 12.58 9.36
C TYR A 187 10.69 11.15 9.30
N VAL A 188 11.45 10.82 8.27
CA VAL A 188 12.08 9.49 8.10
C VAL A 188 13.04 9.18 9.24
N ARG A 189 13.80 10.17 9.73
CA ARG A 189 14.70 9.99 10.87
C ARG A 189 13.97 9.53 12.14
N ASP A 190 12.79 10.07 12.40
CA ASP A 190 11.98 9.71 13.57
C ASP A 190 11.40 8.31 13.40
N GLY A 191 11.03 7.96 12.15
CA GLY A 191 10.63 6.61 11.79
C GLY A 191 11.77 5.61 11.96
N ALA A 192 12.98 5.93 11.51
CA ALA A 192 14.17 5.10 11.71
C ALA A 192 14.48 4.89 13.21
N GLU A 193 14.38 5.95 14.03
CA GLU A 193 14.50 5.84 15.48
C GLU A 193 13.47 4.88 16.07
N LEU A 194 12.21 4.97 15.66
CA LEU A 194 11.13 4.09 16.11
C LEU A 194 11.48 2.63 15.81
N ILE A 195 11.84 2.31 14.54
CA ILE A 195 12.18 0.95 14.11
C ILE A 195 13.36 0.40 14.90
N ASP A 196 14.44 1.18 15.02
CA ASP A 196 15.65 0.77 15.74
C ASP A 196 15.36 0.51 17.24
N ARG A 197 14.54 1.37 17.85
CA ARG A 197 14.14 1.22 19.27
C ARG A 197 13.20 0.05 19.49
N VAL A 198 12.32 -0.28 18.55
CA VAL A 198 11.45 -1.48 18.64
C VAL A 198 12.32 -2.74 18.59
N GLY A 199 13.25 -2.83 17.63
CA GLY A 199 14.24 -3.90 17.53
C GLY A 199 13.69 -5.23 17.00
N SER A 200 12.49 -5.27 16.41
CA SER A 200 11.92 -6.46 15.79
C SER A 200 12.17 -6.46 14.27
N PRO A 201 12.57 -7.59 13.66
CA PRO A 201 12.69 -7.69 12.21
C PRO A 201 11.36 -7.56 11.47
N ASN A 202 10.24 -7.76 12.19
CA ASN A 202 8.89 -7.71 11.68
C ASN A 202 8.23 -6.32 11.86
N VAL A 203 9.03 -5.29 12.11
CA VAL A 203 8.59 -3.88 12.15
C VAL A 203 9.51 -3.07 11.25
N LYS A 204 8.96 -2.48 10.20
CA LYS A 204 9.66 -1.73 9.16
C LYS A 204 8.97 -0.39 8.90
N LEU A 205 9.56 0.44 8.06
CA LEU A 205 8.95 1.66 7.54
C LEU A 205 8.17 1.37 6.26
N LEU A 206 7.05 2.06 6.11
CA LEU A 206 6.49 2.39 4.83
C LEU A 206 7.01 3.79 4.46
N PHE A 207 7.79 3.85 3.39
CA PHE A 207 8.36 5.08 2.87
C PHE A 207 7.44 5.59 1.74
N ASP A 208 6.53 6.49 2.06
CA ASP A 208 5.72 7.15 1.04
C ASP A 208 6.52 8.31 0.43
N ILE A 209 6.91 8.15 -0.83
CA ILE A 209 7.74 9.09 -1.58
C ILE A 209 7.06 10.47 -1.67
N TYR A 210 5.73 10.50 -1.86
CA TYR A 210 4.96 11.74 -1.89
C TYR A 210 5.03 12.48 -0.56
N HIS A 211 4.81 11.77 0.55
CA HIS A 211 4.83 12.37 1.88
C HIS A 211 6.22 12.85 2.27
N VAL A 212 7.24 12.06 2.01
CA VAL A 212 8.63 12.42 2.33
C VAL A 212 9.11 13.60 1.48
N GLN A 213 8.73 13.67 0.18
CA GLN A 213 9.07 14.83 -0.66
C GLN A 213 8.55 16.13 -0.08
N ILE A 214 7.31 16.16 0.40
CA ILE A 214 6.68 17.36 0.98
C ILE A 214 7.36 17.78 2.28
N MET A 215 7.79 16.82 3.12
CA MET A 215 8.37 17.11 4.43
C MET A 215 9.86 17.40 4.42
N GLU A 216 10.62 16.65 3.63
CA GLU A 216 12.09 16.60 3.74
C GLU A 216 12.80 16.74 2.39
N GLY A 217 12.21 16.22 1.31
CA GLY A 217 12.92 16.05 0.06
C GLY A 217 14.09 15.06 0.18
N ASN A 218 15.19 15.29 -0.55
CA ASN A 218 16.41 14.45 -0.48
C ASN A 218 16.16 12.93 -0.58
N LEU A 219 15.18 12.55 -1.41
CA LEU A 219 14.61 11.20 -1.47
C LEU A 219 15.65 10.10 -1.66
N ILE A 220 16.55 10.26 -2.64
CA ILE A 220 17.51 9.21 -3.02
C ILE A 220 18.46 8.88 -1.87
N GLU A 221 19.01 9.91 -1.20
CA GLU A 221 19.91 9.69 -0.07
C GLU A 221 19.17 9.12 1.13
N SER A 222 17.95 9.60 1.39
CA SER A 222 17.10 9.09 2.46
C SER A 222 16.77 7.60 2.25
N ILE A 223 16.45 7.19 1.02
CA ILE A 223 16.20 5.80 0.64
C ILE A 223 17.44 4.95 0.89
N ARG A 224 18.62 5.35 0.37
CA ARG A 224 19.88 4.61 0.50
C ARG A 224 20.28 4.38 1.95
N SER A 225 20.15 5.42 2.77
CA SER A 225 20.55 5.41 4.18
C SER A 225 19.60 4.58 5.06
N ASN A 226 18.34 4.36 4.62
CA ASN A 226 17.32 3.68 5.42
C ASN A 226 16.80 2.38 4.81
N ILE A 227 17.36 1.91 3.69
CA ILE A 227 16.78 0.79 2.94
C ILE A 227 16.58 -0.48 3.78
N ASP A 228 17.46 -0.77 4.73
CA ASP A 228 17.35 -1.95 5.60
C ASP A 228 16.18 -1.83 6.61
N ARG A 229 15.69 -0.61 6.83
CA ARG A 229 14.52 -0.31 7.68
C ARG A 229 13.23 -0.24 6.89
N ILE A 230 13.30 -0.07 5.56
CA ILE A 230 12.14 0.11 4.69
C ILE A 230 11.60 -1.26 4.27
N GLY A 231 10.31 -1.49 4.47
CA GLY A 231 9.60 -2.70 4.05
C GLY A 231 8.71 -2.49 2.82
N HIS A 232 8.37 -1.24 2.50
CA HIS A 232 7.41 -0.89 1.45
C HIS A 232 7.57 0.54 0.99
N PHE A 233 7.18 0.82 -0.26
CA PHE A 233 7.14 2.19 -0.81
C PHE A 233 5.76 2.53 -1.34
N HIS A 234 5.31 3.77 -1.09
CA HIS A 234 4.20 4.39 -1.82
C HIS A 234 4.68 5.46 -2.79
N VAL A 235 3.92 5.65 -3.87
CA VAL A 235 4.25 6.51 -5.00
C VAL A 235 3.13 7.51 -5.28
N GLY A 236 3.46 8.79 -5.35
CA GLY A 236 2.62 9.88 -5.82
C GLY A 236 3.47 11.10 -6.12
N ASP A 237 3.18 11.86 -7.16
CA ASP A 237 3.98 13.03 -7.53
C ASP A 237 3.54 14.30 -6.77
N VAL A 238 4.46 15.21 -6.59
CA VAL A 238 4.27 16.51 -5.91
C VAL A 238 4.43 17.64 -6.94
N PRO A 239 3.51 18.60 -6.95
CA PRO A 239 2.27 18.71 -6.17
C PRO A 239 1.11 17.88 -6.72
N GLY A 240 0.05 17.70 -5.92
CA GLY A 240 -1.26 17.22 -6.36
C GLY A 240 -1.52 15.74 -6.15
N ARG A 241 -0.51 14.91 -5.81
CA ARG A 241 -0.63 13.46 -5.63
C ARG A 241 -1.22 12.77 -6.87
N HIS A 242 -0.62 13.08 -8.03
CA HIS A 242 -0.93 12.48 -9.31
C HIS A 242 0.16 11.48 -9.72
N GLN A 243 0.05 10.92 -10.93
CA GLN A 243 1.03 9.96 -11.45
C GLN A 243 2.42 10.58 -11.61
N PRO A 244 3.50 9.79 -11.46
CA PRO A 244 4.87 10.18 -11.79
C PRO A 244 5.01 10.90 -13.14
N GLY A 245 5.74 12.02 -13.15
CA GLY A 245 5.96 12.85 -14.32
C GLY A 245 4.98 14.02 -14.45
N THR A 246 4.06 14.20 -13.49
CA THR A 246 3.16 15.37 -13.44
C THR A 246 3.65 16.48 -12.52
N GLY A 247 4.66 16.19 -11.69
CA GLY A 247 5.18 17.09 -10.68
C GLY A 247 6.72 17.24 -10.75
N GLU A 248 7.34 17.43 -9.57
CA GLU A 248 8.75 17.79 -9.44
C GLU A 248 9.68 16.59 -9.19
N ILE A 249 9.13 15.37 -8.91
CA ILE A 249 9.94 14.23 -8.55
C ILE A 249 10.50 13.53 -9.80
N ASN A 250 11.82 13.35 -9.87
CA ASN A 250 12.42 12.54 -10.90
C ASN A 250 12.28 11.05 -10.57
N TYR A 251 11.10 10.46 -10.83
CA TYR A 251 10.79 9.09 -10.48
C TYR A 251 11.71 8.05 -11.15
N ARG A 252 12.22 8.32 -12.37
CA ARG A 252 13.18 7.38 -12.99
C ARG A 252 14.44 7.22 -12.13
N ASN A 253 14.95 8.33 -11.57
CA ASN A 253 16.11 8.29 -10.68
C ASN A 253 15.78 7.70 -9.32
N VAL A 254 14.61 7.99 -8.76
CA VAL A 254 14.15 7.44 -7.47
C VAL A 254 13.96 5.93 -7.58
N PHE A 255 13.25 5.45 -8.60
CA PHE A 255 13.06 4.02 -8.86
C PHE A 255 14.39 3.30 -9.10
N LYS A 256 15.31 3.93 -9.85
CA LYS A 256 16.67 3.40 -10.05
C LYS A 256 17.41 3.27 -8.72
N ALA A 257 17.28 4.24 -7.83
CA ALA A 257 17.93 4.19 -6.51
C ALA A 257 17.37 3.05 -5.63
N ILE A 258 16.08 2.73 -5.74
CA ILE A 258 15.46 1.57 -5.08
C ILE A 258 15.95 0.27 -5.73
N TYR A 259 15.89 0.19 -7.05
CA TYR A 259 16.31 -1.00 -7.82
C TYR A 259 17.75 -1.40 -7.54
N ASP A 260 18.65 -0.41 -7.46
CA ASP A 260 20.08 -0.63 -7.20
C ASP A 260 20.40 -1.18 -5.79
N GLN A 261 19.40 -1.21 -4.88
CA GLN A 261 19.58 -1.83 -3.56
C GLN A 261 19.57 -3.37 -3.64
N GLY A 262 19.08 -3.93 -4.75
CA GLY A 262 19.05 -5.37 -4.97
C GLY A 262 18.36 -6.13 -3.83
N ASP A 263 18.99 -7.17 -3.32
CA ASP A 263 18.44 -8.03 -2.27
C ASP A 263 18.23 -7.36 -0.89
N ARG A 264 18.74 -6.14 -0.70
CA ARG A 264 18.48 -5.38 0.54
C ARG A 264 17.02 -4.91 0.64
N PHE A 265 16.33 -4.80 -0.51
CA PHE A 265 14.90 -4.47 -0.56
C PHE A 265 14.13 -5.53 -1.34
N ARG A 266 13.25 -6.23 -0.66
CA ARG A 266 12.39 -7.29 -1.24
C ARG A 266 10.90 -6.94 -1.16
N GLY A 267 10.58 -5.72 -0.76
CA GLY A 267 9.22 -5.19 -0.68
C GLY A 267 8.64 -4.84 -2.05
N SER A 268 7.49 -4.22 -2.03
CA SER A 268 6.76 -3.74 -3.20
C SER A 268 6.80 -2.21 -3.25
N VAL A 269 6.65 -1.68 -4.45
CA VAL A 269 6.47 -0.25 -4.72
C VAL A 269 5.03 -0.08 -5.21
N ALA A 270 4.18 0.54 -4.40
CA ALA A 270 2.76 0.65 -4.68
C ALA A 270 2.37 2.04 -5.19
N LEU A 271 1.56 2.06 -6.22
CA LEU A 271 1.00 3.29 -6.77
C LEU A 271 -0.13 3.79 -5.86
N GLU A 272 0.01 5.01 -5.35
CA GLU A 272 -0.96 5.62 -4.45
C GLU A 272 -1.22 7.10 -4.81
N TYR A 273 -1.97 7.31 -5.88
CA TYR A 273 -2.28 8.64 -6.42
C TYR A 273 -3.60 8.64 -7.21
N SER A 274 -4.04 9.84 -7.61
CA SER A 274 -5.18 10.00 -8.52
C SER A 274 -4.68 10.30 -9.93
N PRO A 275 -4.81 9.37 -10.90
CA PRO A 275 -4.32 9.60 -12.26
C PRO A 275 -5.11 10.71 -12.97
N THR A 276 -4.43 11.52 -13.79
CA THR A 276 -5.02 12.55 -14.64
C THR A 276 -5.18 12.13 -16.10
N VAL A 277 -4.78 10.90 -16.42
CA VAL A 277 -4.90 10.26 -17.73
C VAL A 277 -5.72 8.96 -17.62
N PRO A 278 -6.12 8.34 -18.74
CA PRO A 278 -6.83 7.06 -18.69
C PRO A 278 -6.04 6.00 -17.90
N LEU A 279 -6.74 5.26 -17.02
CA LEU A 279 -6.14 4.33 -16.06
C LEU A 279 -5.18 3.32 -16.70
N GLU A 280 -5.58 2.68 -17.80
CA GLU A 280 -4.74 1.67 -18.46
C GLU A 280 -3.46 2.27 -19.06
N GLN A 281 -3.55 3.47 -19.63
CA GLN A 281 -2.41 4.21 -20.13
C GLN A 281 -1.44 4.57 -18.99
N ASP A 282 -1.96 5.01 -17.86
CA ASP A 282 -1.18 5.33 -16.67
C ASP A 282 -0.44 4.10 -16.14
N LEU A 283 -1.17 3.03 -15.89
CA LEU A 283 -0.60 1.79 -15.36
C LEU A 283 0.48 1.20 -16.30
N ALA A 284 0.29 1.26 -17.62
CA ALA A 284 1.29 0.81 -18.60
C ALA A 284 2.56 1.66 -18.51
N ALA A 285 2.41 2.99 -18.47
CA ALA A 285 3.54 3.91 -18.36
C ALA A 285 4.34 3.72 -17.06
N MET A 286 3.65 3.43 -15.95
CA MET A 286 4.33 3.16 -14.66
C MET A 286 5.10 1.84 -14.69
N ARG A 287 4.55 0.80 -15.34
CA ARG A 287 5.27 -0.46 -15.51
C ARG A 287 6.57 -0.26 -16.32
N ASP A 288 6.51 0.54 -17.39
CA ASP A 288 7.69 0.87 -18.21
C ASP A 288 8.70 1.71 -17.42
N LEU A 289 8.23 2.70 -16.65
CA LEU A 289 9.08 3.55 -15.80
C LEU A 289 9.85 2.74 -14.76
N ALA A 290 9.27 1.67 -14.23
CA ALA A 290 9.85 0.81 -13.22
C ALA A 290 10.71 -0.34 -13.78
N ASN A 291 10.86 -0.44 -15.10
CA ASN A 291 11.66 -1.46 -15.78
C ASN A 291 13.10 -0.97 -15.98
N PHE A 292 14.09 -1.80 -15.64
CA PHE A 292 15.54 -1.51 -15.73
C PHE A 292 16.33 -2.59 -16.49
N GLY A 293 15.66 -3.46 -17.24
CA GLY A 293 16.27 -4.54 -17.99
C GLY A 293 16.20 -4.38 -19.48
#